data_dcd1196433873a786a05a0463ad8bf4d
#
_entry.id   dcd1196433873a786a05a0463ad8bf4d
#
_cell.length_a   1.000
_cell.length_b   1.000
_cell.length_c   1.000
_cell.angle_alpha   90.00
_cell.angle_beta   90.00
_cell.angle_gamma   90.00
#
_symmetry.space_group_name_H-M   'P 1'
#
loop_
_entity.id
_entity.type
_entity.pdbx_description
1 polymer ?
#
loop_
_entity_poly.entity_id
_entity_poly.type
_entity_poly.pdbx_seq_one_letter_code
_entity_poly.pdbx_strand_id
1 'polypeptide(L)'
;MPHNPLIFQKSQKYFSRDELARLPVYRNGPEAEAGWDNLVEQVRALMESGTPPEHEKARELAIRWMTMLVFDTNGDPRLAAKLNHMHENEPSLQAHIGISLALRDYVLRAFSETKMLIYEKYLSPGEIRFMRANYGKRAMEWPQLMADVRDAIDEGITPDSPQGAELARRWLDLFRSYAGDDPGTQLKFRKALENEPDLMIGTWADEALLTFVRQAMSRVVQLN
;
A
#
# COMPACT_ATOMS: atom_id res chain seq x y z
N MET A 1 -25.36 7.01 9.70
CA MET A 1 -24.65 6.41 10.85
C MET A 1 -24.03 5.12 10.36
N PRO A 2 -22.79 4.79 10.73
CA PRO A 2 -22.21 3.52 10.31
C PRO A 2 -23.06 2.37 10.83
N HIS A 3 -23.32 1.39 9.95
CA HIS A 3 -24.19 0.26 10.28
C HIS A 3 -23.60 -0.67 11.33
N ASN A 4 -22.26 -0.56 11.60
CA ASN A 4 -21.57 -1.38 12.57
C ASN A 4 -21.07 -0.56 13.77
N PRO A 5 -21.72 -0.65 14.94
CA PRO A 5 -21.36 0.12 16.13
C PRO A 5 -19.94 -0.15 16.63
N LEU A 6 -19.44 -1.40 16.50
CA LEU A 6 -18.10 -1.77 16.97
C LEU A 6 -17.02 -1.10 16.11
N ILE A 7 -17.16 -1.16 14.79
CA ILE A 7 -16.23 -0.53 13.86
C ILE A 7 -16.17 0.98 14.14
N PHE A 8 -17.31 1.62 14.28
CA PHE A 8 -17.38 3.04 14.57
C PHE A 8 -16.72 3.42 15.90
N GLN A 9 -17.03 2.68 16.96
CA GLN A 9 -16.43 2.92 18.29
C GLN A 9 -14.90 2.78 18.26
N LYS A 10 -14.38 1.77 17.56
CA LYS A 10 -12.93 1.56 17.44
C LYS A 10 -12.28 2.65 16.58
N SER A 11 -12.91 3.02 15.48
CA SER A 11 -12.40 4.04 14.56
C SER A 11 -12.23 5.41 15.23
N GLN A 12 -13.08 5.78 16.18
CA GLN A 12 -12.98 7.04 16.92
C GLN A 12 -11.67 7.22 17.69
N LYS A 13 -10.91 6.14 17.94
CA LYS A 13 -9.60 6.21 18.59
C LYS A 13 -8.49 6.63 17.62
N TYR A 14 -8.68 6.39 16.33
CA TYR A 14 -7.66 6.54 15.31
C TYR A 14 -7.94 7.67 14.33
N PHE A 15 -9.21 7.99 14.14
CA PHE A 15 -9.68 8.98 13.17
C PHE A 15 -10.40 10.13 13.87
N SER A 16 -10.16 11.35 13.40
CA SER A 16 -10.97 12.51 13.75
C SER A 16 -12.38 12.38 13.17
N ARG A 17 -13.31 13.20 13.66
CA ARG A 17 -14.69 13.24 13.16
C ARG A 17 -14.73 13.61 11.66
N ASP A 18 -13.87 14.53 11.22
CA ASP A 18 -13.81 14.99 9.83
C ASP A 18 -13.23 13.91 8.91
N GLU A 19 -12.24 13.14 9.39
CA GLU A 19 -11.71 12.00 8.64
C GLU A 19 -12.74 10.89 8.48
N LEU A 20 -13.47 10.56 9.54
CA LEU A 20 -14.57 9.57 9.48
C LEU A 20 -15.65 10.00 8.48
N ALA A 21 -15.96 11.29 8.41
CA ALA A 21 -16.93 11.81 7.44
C ALA A 21 -16.45 11.71 5.99
N ARG A 22 -15.14 11.64 5.76
CA ARG A 22 -14.55 11.51 4.42
C ARG A 22 -14.37 10.06 3.97
N LEU A 23 -14.37 9.08 4.88
CA LEU A 23 -14.18 7.67 4.54
C LEU A 23 -15.44 7.10 3.84
N PRO A 24 -15.34 6.66 2.57
CA PRO A 24 -16.47 6.11 1.81
C PRO A 24 -17.13 4.92 2.50
N VAL A 25 -16.38 4.07 3.18
CA VAL A 25 -16.90 2.90 3.92
C VAL A 25 -17.98 3.29 4.95
N TYR A 26 -17.92 4.49 5.52
CA TYR A 26 -18.96 5.00 6.42
C TYR A 26 -20.10 5.74 5.72
N ARG A 27 -19.96 6.01 4.42
CA ARG A 27 -20.94 6.75 3.60
C ARG A 27 -21.76 5.84 2.69
N ASN A 28 -21.17 4.74 2.21
CA ASN A 28 -21.71 3.91 1.14
C ASN A 28 -22.69 2.81 1.61
N GLY A 29 -22.89 2.67 2.94
CA GLY A 29 -23.93 1.82 3.51
C GLY A 29 -23.80 0.31 3.27
N PRO A 30 -24.90 -0.46 3.36
CA PRO A 30 -24.89 -1.93 3.37
C PRO A 30 -24.30 -2.58 2.12
N GLU A 31 -24.39 -1.94 0.97
CA GLU A 31 -23.86 -2.50 -0.29
C GLU A 31 -22.32 -2.53 -0.31
N ALA A 32 -21.68 -1.51 0.28
CA ALA A 32 -20.22 -1.49 0.41
C ALA A 32 -19.74 -2.54 1.42
N GLU A 33 -20.45 -2.69 2.55
CA GLU A 33 -20.16 -3.73 3.54
C GLU A 33 -20.28 -5.13 2.91
N ALA A 34 -21.37 -5.40 2.18
CA ALA A 34 -21.57 -6.67 1.47
C ALA A 34 -20.47 -6.94 0.42
N GLY A 35 -19.94 -5.91 -0.21
CA GLY A 35 -18.81 -6.01 -1.14
C GLY A 35 -17.54 -6.49 -0.47
N TRP A 36 -17.24 -5.97 0.74
CA TRP A 36 -16.11 -6.40 1.55
C TRP A 36 -16.31 -7.82 2.11
N ASP A 37 -17.46 -8.13 2.68
CA ASP A 37 -17.77 -9.45 3.22
C ASP A 37 -17.57 -10.54 2.18
N ASN A 38 -18.10 -10.33 0.98
CA ASN A 38 -17.94 -11.25 -0.14
C ASN A 38 -16.47 -11.41 -0.56
N LEU A 39 -15.70 -10.32 -0.61
CA LEU A 39 -14.28 -10.37 -0.95
C LEU A 39 -13.46 -11.11 0.11
N VAL A 40 -13.70 -10.82 1.38
CA VAL A 40 -13.05 -11.49 2.53
C VAL A 40 -13.34 -12.98 2.50
N GLU A 41 -14.59 -13.39 2.24
CA GLU A 41 -14.98 -14.81 2.15
C GLU A 41 -14.27 -15.51 0.99
N GLN A 42 -14.21 -14.91 -0.19
CA GLN A 42 -13.49 -15.47 -1.34
C GLN A 42 -11.99 -15.65 -1.07
N VAL A 43 -11.34 -14.65 -0.46
CA VAL A 43 -9.92 -14.76 -0.12
C VAL A 43 -9.70 -15.84 0.94
N ARG A 44 -10.55 -15.90 1.96
CA ARG A 44 -10.49 -16.93 3.01
C ARG A 44 -10.62 -18.33 2.42
N ALA A 45 -11.58 -18.54 1.53
CA ALA A 45 -11.78 -19.83 0.86
C ALA A 45 -10.53 -20.27 0.07
N LEU A 46 -9.86 -19.35 -0.64
CA LEU A 46 -8.59 -19.67 -1.31
C LEU A 46 -7.48 -20.03 -0.33
N MET A 47 -7.35 -19.28 0.76
CA MET A 47 -6.34 -19.54 1.78
C MET A 47 -6.57 -20.89 2.46
N GLU A 48 -7.82 -21.22 2.83
CA GLU A 48 -8.20 -22.48 3.49
C GLU A 48 -8.08 -23.70 2.57
N SER A 49 -8.29 -23.51 1.26
CA SER A 49 -8.04 -24.57 0.26
C SER A 49 -6.55 -24.82 -0.02
N GLY A 50 -5.64 -24.03 0.59
CA GLY A 50 -4.21 -24.13 0.35
C GLY A 50 -3.78 -23.56 -1.01
N THR A 51 -4.63 -22.77 -1.68
CA THR A 51 -4.28 -22.11 -2.94
C THR A 51 -3.13 -21.13 -2.68
N PRO A 52 -2.00 -21.22 -3.41
CA PRO A 52 -0.85 -20.36 -3.15
C PRO A 52 -1.11 -18.91 -3.61
N PRO A 53 -0.47 -17.92 -2.98
CA PRO A 53 -0.61 -16.50 -3.34
C PRO A 53 -0.29 -16.17 -4.81
N GLU A 54 0.58 -16.97 -5.43
CA GLU A 54 0.99 -16.86 -6.84
C GLU A 54 -0.10 -17.28 -7.83
N HIS A 55 -1.16 -17.94 -7.35
CA HIS A 55 -2.26 -18.39 -8.20
C HIS A 55 -3.01 -17.17 -8.79
N GLU A 56 -3.41 -17.26 -10.05
CA GLU A 56 -4.08 -16.18 -10.78
C GLU A 56 -5.28 -15.61 -10.00
N LYS A 57 -6.14 -16.49 -9.48
CA LYS A 57 -7.33 -16.07 -8.72
C LYS A 57 -6.98 -15.32 -7.43
N ALA A 58 -5.91 -15.72 -6.75
CA ALA A 58 -5.45 -15.03 -5.55
C ALA A 58 -4.97 -13.61 -5.90
N ARG A 59 -4.22 -13.46 -7.01
CA ARG A 59 -3.77 -12.15 -7.51
C ARG A 59 -4.93 -11.24 -7.91
N GLU A 60 -5.95 -11.77 -8.61
CA GLU A 60 -7.15 -11.01 -8.98
C GLU A 60 -7.86 -10.46 -7.74
N LEU A 61 -8.09 -11.29 -6.73
CA LEU A 61 -8.73 -10.87 -5.49
C LEU A 61 -7.88 -9.86 -4.72
N ALA A 62 -6.55 -10.02 -4.74
CA ALA A 62 -5.64 -9.07 -4.11
C ALA A 62 -5.65 -7.69 -4.81
N ILE A 63 -5.70 -7.65 -6.14
CA ILE A 63 -5.86 -6.38 -6.89
C ILE A 63 -7.18 -5.72 -6.49
N ARG A 64 -8.28 -6.48 -6.48
CA ARG A 64 -9.60 -5.97 -6.08
C ARG A 64 -9.56 -5.43 -4.65
N TRP A 65 -8.94 -6.15 -3.71
CA TRP A 65 -8.77 -5.73 -2.32
C TRP A 65 -8.05 -4.39 -2.21
N MET A 66 -6.90 -4.26 -2.84
CA MET A 66 -6.11 -3.03 -2.78
C MET A 66 -6.82 -1.86 -3.47
N THR A 67 -7.52 -2.11 -4.57
CA THR A 67 -8.32 -1.09 -5.26
C THR A 67 -9.47 -0.59 -4.38
N MET A 68 -10.16 -1.50 -3.68
CA MET A 68 -11.20 -1.13 -2.73
C MET A 68 -10.64 -0.34 -1.55
N LEU A 69 -9.47 -0.71 -1.00
CA LEU A 69 -8.81 0.06 0.06
C LEU A 69 -8.43 1.47 -0.38
N VAL A 70 -7.88 1.63 -1.58
CA VAL A 70 -7.58 2.96 -2.13
C VAL A 70 -8.86 3.80 -2.27
N PHE A 71 -9.94 3.20 -2.77
CA PHE A 71 -11.23 3.86 -2.88
C PHE A 71 -11.78 4.25 -1.50
N ASP A 72 -11.79 3.33 -0.54
CA ASP A 72 -12.34 3.54 0.81
C ASP A 72 -11.53 4.54 1.66
N THR A 73 -10.28 4.77 1.30
CA THR A 73 -9.43 5.82 1.88
C THR A 73 -9.44 7.12 1.06
N ASN A 74 -10.30 7.20 0.04
CA ASN A 74 -10.38 8.35 -0.87
C ASN A 74 -9.01 8.71 -1.51
N GLY A 75 -8.15 7.70 -1.75
CA GLY A 75 -6.79 7.90 -2.24
C GLY A 75 -5.84 8.59 -1.26
N ASP A 76 -6.25 8.82 -0.01
CA ASP A 76 -5.43 9.48 1.01
C ASP A 76 -4.56 8.45 1.77
N PRO A 77 -3.21 8.47 1.61
CA PRO A 77 -2.31 7.54 2.29
C PRO A 77 -2.33 7.69 3.82
N ARG A 78 -2.70 8.85 4.36
CA ARG A 78 -2.84 9.09 5.81
C ARG A 78 -3.97 8.25 6.39
N LEU A 79 -5.09 8.16 5.68
CA LEU A 79 -6.22 7.33 6.08
C LEU A 79 -5.87 5.83 5.98
N ALA A 80 -5.11 5.45 4.95
CA ALA A 80 -4.59 4.09 4.81
C ALA A 80 -3.65 3.69 5.95
N ALA A 81 -2.70 4.55 6.33
CA ALA A 81 -1.81 4.33 7.45
C ALA A 81 -2.59 4.14 8.77
N LYS A 82 -3.60 4.98 9.02
CA LYS A 82 -4.48 4.88 10.20
C LYS A 82 -5.32 3.61 10.20
N LEU A 83 -5.86 3.17 9.06
CA LEU A 83 -6.58 1.91 8.93
C LEU A 83 -5.68 0.71 9.25
N ASN A 84 -4.46 0.69 8.73
CA ASN A 84 -3.50 -0.35 9.03
C ASN A 84 -3.17 -0.40 10.53
N HIS A 85 -2.88 0.76 11.12
CA HIS A 85 -2.58 0.87 12.54
C HIS A 85 -3.76 0.43 13.42
N MET A 86 -4.99 0.83 13.07
CA MET A 86 -6.19 0.37 13.76
C MET A 86 -6.35 -1.15 13.65
N HIS A 87 -6.23 -1.71 12.46
CA HIS A 87 -6.37 -3.15 12.25
C HIS A 87 -5.33 -3.95 13.04
N GLU A 88 -4.09 -3.48 13.15
CA GLU A 88 -3.02 -4.13 13.92
C GLU A 88 -3.28 -4.14 15.43
N ASN A 89 -3.88 -3.06 15.96
CA ASN A 89 -4.01 -2.84 17.40
C ASN A 89 -5.39 -3.21 17.96
N GLU A 90 -6.34 -3.65 17.13
CA GLU A 90 -7.70 -3.98 17.57
C GLU A 90 -8.10 -5.44 17.22
N PRO A 91 -7.63 -6.46 17.97
CA PRO A 91 -7.95 -7.87 17.70
C PRO A 91 -9.46 -8.17 17.66
N SER A 92 -10.25 -7.46 18.48
CA SER A 92 -11.71 -7.60 18.46
C SER A 92 -12.33 -7.13 17.13
N LEU A 93 -11.73 -6.13 16.49
CA LEU A 93 -12.12 -5.69 15.16
C LEU A 93 -11.75 -6.74 14.12
N GLN A 94 -10.51 -7.27 14.15
CA GLN A 94 -10.07 -8.33 13.23
C GLN A 94 -11.03 -9.53 13.26
N ALA A 95 -11.42 -9.98 14.46
CA ALA A 95 -12.37 -11.07 14.62
C ALA A 95 -13.76 -10.73 14.08
N HIS A 96 -14.21 -9.50 14.29
CA HIS A 96 -15.54 -9.06 13.88
C HIS A 96 -15.68 -8.92 12.35
N ILE A 97 -14.69 -8.31 11.68
CA ILE A 97 -14.69 -8.15 10.21
C ILE A 97 -14.14 -9.39 9.48
N GLY A 98 -13.68 -10.40 10.22
CA GLY A 98 -13.15 -11.63 9.64
C GLY A 98 -11.80 -11.48 8.92
N ILE A 99 -11.08 -10.39 9.14
CA ILE A 99 -9.77 -10.11 8.53
C ILE A 99 -8.68 -10.35 9.57
N SER A 100 -8.17 -11.57 9.63
CA SER A 100 -7.02 -11.89 10.48
C SER A 100 -5.72 -11.34 9.90
N LEU A 101 -4.67 -11.26 10.72
CA LEU A 101 -3.32 -10.88 10.24
C LEU A 101 -2.81 -11.88 9.19
N ALA A 102 -3.11 -13.18 9.33
CA ALA A 102 -2.73 -14.20 8.35
C ALA A 102 -3.44 -14.01 7.00
N LEU A 103 -4.73 -13.66 7.01
CA LEU A 103 -5.48 -13.37 5.79
C LEU A 103 -4.93 -12.11 5.10
N ARG A 104 -4.64 -11.05 5.87
CA ARG A 104 -3.99 -9.84 5.34
C ARG A 104 -2.62 -10.15 4.72
N ASP A 105 -1.80 -10.95 5.39
CA ASP A 105 -0.50 -11.37 4.86
C ASP A 105 -0.62 -12.18 3.56
N TYR A 106 -1.61 -13.06 3.46
CA TYR A 106 -1.90 -13.79 2.22
C TYR A 106 -2.26 -12.82 1.08
N VAL A 107 -3.13 -11.82 1.33
CA VAL A 107 -3.48 -10.80 0.33
C VAL A 107 -2.25 -9.98 -0.09
N LEU A 108 -1.43 -9.53 0.86
CA LEU A 108 -0.24 -8.74 0.55
C LEU A 108 0.78 -9.54 -0.28
N ARG A 109 0.95 -10.84 0.00
CA ARG A 109 1.79 -11.72 -0.83
C ARG A 109 1.22 -11.89 -2.22
N ALA A 110 -0.08 -12.16 -2.35
CA ALA A 110 -0.74 -12.27 -3.65
C ALA A 110 -0.65 -10.96 -4.46
N PHE A 111 -0.81 -9.83 -3.80
CA PHE A 111 -0.63 -8.51 -4.43
C PHE A 111 0.82 -8.28 -4.86
N SER A 112 1.80 -8.69 -4.06
CA SER A 112 3.22 -8.62 -4.43
C SER A 112 3.50 -9.41 -5.71
N GLU A 113 2.91 -10.61 -5.86
CA GLU A 113 3.08 -11.45 -7.06
C GLU A 113 2.53 -10.77 -8.33
N THR A 114 1.52 -9.90 -8.24
CA THR A 114 1.08 -9.11 -9.40
C THR A 114 2.19 -8.18 -9.91
N LYS A 115 2.94 -7.59 -8.99
CA LYS A 115 4.06 -6.70 -9.33
C LYS A 115 5.27 -7.50 -9.85
N MET A 116 5.55 -8.67 -9.25
CA MET A 116 6.62 -9.57 -9.69
C MET A 116 6.47 -9.93 -11.17
N LEU A 117 5.28 -10.36 -11.60
CA LEU A 117 5.00 -10.72 -13.00
C LEU A 117 5.29 -9.57 -13.99
N ILE A 118 5.04 -8.34 -13.58
CA ILE A 118 5.36 -7.18 -14.43
C ILE A 118 6.87 -6.95 -14.46
N TYR A 119 7.53 -6.97 -13.30
CA TYR A 119 8.97 -6.76 -13.21
C TYR A 119 9.79 -7.87 -13.87
N GLU A 120 9.28 -9.10 -14.01
CA GLU A 120 9.92 -10.19 -14.74
C GLU A 120 10.21 -9.86 -16.21
N LYS A 121 9.49 -8.88 -16.80
CA LYS A 121 9.75 -8.39 -18.16
C LYS A 121 11.04 -7.54 -18.25
N TYR A 122 11.52 -7.01 -17.13
CA TYR A 122 12.60 -6.02 -17.06
C TYR A 122 13.84 -6.53 -16.33
N LEU A 123 13.64 -7.36 -15.32
CA LEU A 123 14.67 -7.81 -14.40
C LEU A 123 15.22 -9.18 -14.81
N SER A 124 16.49 -9.40 -14.56
CA SER A 124 17.10 -10.72 -14.71
C SER A 124 16.58 -11.71 -13.66
N PRO A 125 16.76 -13.03 -13.88
CA PRO A 125 16.36 -14.04 -12.89
C PRO A 125 17.00 -13.86 -11.50
N GLY A 126 18.21 -13.30 -11.43
CA GLY A 126 18.89 -13.00 -10.17
C GLY A 126 18.24 -11.83 -9.42
N GLU A 127 17.95 -10.76 -10.15
CA GLU A 127 17.29 -9.56 -9.61
C GLU A 127 15.86 -9.88 -9.14
N ILE A 128 15.09 -10.67 -9.89
CA ILE A 128 13.75 -11.14 -9.49
C ILE A 128 13.82 -12.00 -8.22
N ARG A 129 14.78 -12.90 -8.10
CA ARG A 129 14.94 -13.69 -6.87
C ARG A 129 15.22 -12.80 -5.66
N PHE A 130 16.10 -11.80 -5.81
CA PHE A 130 16.37 -10.83 -4.75
C PHE A 130 15.12 -10.03 -4.38
N MET A 131 14.42 -9.48 -5.37
CA MET A 131 13.19 -8.74 -5.17
C MET A 131 12.14 -9.60 -4.45
N ARG A 132 11.86 -10.82 -4.94
CA ARG A 132 10.88 -11.75 -4.36
C ARG A 132 11.17 -12.06 -2.89
N ALA A 133 12.46 -12.22 -2.54
CA ALA A 133 12.88 -12.49 -1.18
C ALA A 133 12.74 -11.28 -0.22
N ASN A 134 12.62 -10.06 -0.75
CA ASN A 134 12.71 -8.83 0.07
C ASN A 134 11.48 -7.90 -0.04
N TYR A 135 10.70 -7.95 -1.12
CA TYR A 135 9.64 -6.98 -1.43
C TYR A 135 8.61 -6.79 -0.31
N GLY A 136 8.17 -7.87 0.32
CA GLY A 136 7.16 -7.82 1.37
C GLY A 136 7.70 -7.47 2.77
N LYS A 137 9.02 -7.57 3.00
CA LYS A 137 9.59 -7.45 4.35
C LYS A 137 9.34 -6.12 5.03
N ARG A 138 9.34 -5.03 4.25
CA ARG A 138 9.13 -3.67 4.72
C ARG A 138 7.90 -3.00 4.10
N ALA A 139 6.99 -3.79 3.52
CA ALA A 139 5.82 -3.27 2.81
C ALA A 139 4.92 -2.39 3.69
N MET A 140 4.84 -2.69 4.99
CA MET A 140 4.00 -1.95 5.94
C MET A 140 4.56 -0.57 6.32
N GLU A 141 5.80 -0.24 5.94
CA GLU A 141 6.38 1.10 6.16
C GLU A 141 5.94 2.10 5.07
N TRP A 142 5.56 1.61 3.88
CA TRP A 142 5.17 2.46 2.75
C TRP A 142 3.96 3.37 3.04
N PRO A 143 2.84 2.89 3.63
CA PRO A 143 1.70 3.76 3.89
C PRO A 143 2.04 4.96 4.79
N GLN A 144 2.85 4.74 5.82
CA GLN A 144 3.27 5.83 6.70
C GLN A 144 4.21 6.82 6.00
N LEU A 145 5.17 6.33 5.20
CA LEU A 145 6.06 7.22 4.44
C LEU A 145 5.27 8.05 3.41
N MET A 146 4.31 7.46 2.72
CA MET A 146 3.44 8.18 1.79
C MET A 146 2.58 9.22 2.51
N ALA A 147 2.10 8.91 3.72
CA ALA A 147 1.39 9.86 4.56
C ALA A 147 2.29 11.06 4.94
N ASP A 148 3.53 10.79 5.39
CA ASP A 148 4.48 11.84 5.75
C ASP A 148 4.84 12.75 4.56
N VAL A 149 4.95 12.17 3.35
CA VAL A 149 5.17 12.95 2.11
C VAL A 149 3.93 13.81 1.79
N ARG A 150 2.73 13.26 1.95
CA ARG A 150 1.48 14.00 1.74
C ARG A 150 1.37 15.18 2.70
N ASP A 151 1.64 14.95 3.98
CA ASP A 151 1.64 16.02 4.99
C ASP A 151 2.64 17.12 4.63
N ALA A 152 3.86 16.76 4.22
CA ALA A 152 4.87 17.72 3.79
C ALA A 152 4.40 18.56 2.60
N ILE A 153 3.73 17.95 1.61
CA ILE A 153 3.14 18.68 0.46
C ILE A 153 2.07 19.66 0.94
N ASP A 154 1.15 19.22 1.78
CA ASP A 154 0.02 20.01 2.27
C ASP A 154 0.50 21.17 3.19
N GLU A 155 1.60 20.98 3.92
CA GLU A 155 2.28 21.99 4.74
C GLU A 155 3.14 22.98 3.92
N GLY A 156 3.27 22.77 2.61
CA GLY A 156 4.08 23.61 1.72
C GLY A 156 5.59 23.40 1.89
N ILE A 157 6.01 22.26 2.45
CA ILE A 157 7.43 21.88 2.53
C ILE A 157 7.96 21.68 1.12
N THR A 158 9.11 22.28 0.81
CA THR A 158 9.70 22.14 -0.52
C THR A 158 10.60 20.90 -0.63
N PRO A 159 10.68 20.27 -1.83
CA PRO A 159 11.52 19.10 -2.05
C PRO A 159 13.01 19.30 -1.77
N ASP A 160 13.50 20.54 -1.87
CA ASP A 160 14.89 20.92 -1.63
C ASP A 160 15.21 21.28 -0.17
N SER A 161 14.19 21.27 0.70
CA SER A 161 14.36 21.48 2.13
C SER A 161 15.07 20.31 2.84
N PRO A 162 15.62 20.50 4.05
CA PRO A 162 16.15 19.39 4.84
C PRO A 162 15.12 18.28 5.10
N GLN A 163 13.86 18.65 5.31
CA GLN A 163 12.75 17.69 5.51
C GLN A 163 12.42 16.93 4.22
N GLY A 164 12.40 17.61 3.07
CA GLY A 164 12.24 16.95 1.77
C GLY A 164 13.37 15.96 1.49
N ALA A 165 14.62 16.34 1.78
CA ALA A 165 15.76 15.46 1.64
C ALA A 165 15.68 14.23 2.57
N GLU A 166 15.16 14.38 3.78
CA GLU A 166 14.97 13.24 4.71
C GLU A 166 13.89 12.26 4.18
N LEU A 167 12.77 12.77 3.70
CA LEU A 167 11.73 11.95 3.09
C LEU A 167 12.26 11.18 1.86
N ALA A 168 13.08 11.84 1.03
CA ALA A 168 13.72 11.20 -0.12
C ALA A 168 14.69 10.08 0.31
N ARG A 169 15.49 10.27 1.38
CA ARG A 169 16.39 9.23 1.92
C ARG A 169 15.58 8.02 2.41
N ARG A 170 14.51 8.24 3.16
CA ARG A 170 13.62 7.16 3.63
C ARG A 170 13.00 6.40 2.46
N TRP A 171 12.57 7.11 1.42
CA TRP A 171 12.04 6.51 0.20
C TRP A 171 13.08 5.64 -0.50
N LEU A 172 14.30 6.17 -0.69
CA LEU A 172 15.40 5.44 -1.30
C LEU A 172 15.79 4.21 -0.49
N ASP A 173 15.81 4.31 0.83
CA ASP A 173 16.10 3.19 1.72
C ASP A 173 15.07 2.06 1.59
N LEU A 174 13.77 2.39 1.61
CA LEU A 174 12.71 1.42 1.38
C LEU A 174 12.78 0.82 -0.03
N PHE A 175 13.02 1.63 -1.06
CA PHE A 175 13.18 1.15 -2.42
C PHE A 175 14.36 0.18 -2.55
N ARG A 176 15.53 0.55 -2.02
CA ARG A 176 16.73 -0.30 -2.06
C ARG A 176 16.58 -1.59 -1.30
N SER A 177 15.74 -1.64 -0.29
CA SER A 177 15.50 -2.86 0.50
C SER A 177 15.04 -4.03 -0.36
N TYR A 178 14.37 -3.79 -1.50
CA TYR A 178 13.92 -4.82 -2.43
C TYR A 178 14.49 -4.71 -3.85
N ALA A 179 14.96 -3.54 -4.24
CA ALA A 179 15.57 -3.33 -5.56
C ALA A 179 17.10 -3.56 -5.54
N GLY A 180 17.72 -3.49 -4.36
CA GLY A 180 19.18 -3.54 -4.19
C GLY A 180 19.85 -2.20 -4.51
N ASP A 181 21.18 -2.18 -4.38
CA ASP A 181 21.99 -0.96 -4.53
C ASP A 181 22.59 -0.79 -5.94
N ASP A 182 22.44 -1.81 -6.83
CA ASP A 182 22.98 -1.71 -8.18
C ASP A 182 22.23 -0.66 -9.02
N PRO A 183 22.93 0.39 -9.54
CA PRO A 183 22.28 1.44 -10.33
C PRO A 183 21.63 0.93 -11.62
N GLY A 184 22.19 -0.12 -12.23
CA GLY A 184 21.65 -0.74 -13.43
C GLY A 184 20.29 -1.40 -13.16
N THR A 185 20.19 -2.13 -12.04
CA THR A 185 18.93 -2.72 -11.57
C THR A 185 17.91 -1.64 -11.23
N GLN A 186 18.30 -0.59 -10.52
CA GLN A 186 17.41 0.54 -10.19
C GLN A 186 16.87 1.25 -11.44
N LEU A 187 17.67 1.36 -12.50
CA LEU A 187 17.22 1.90 -13.79
C LEU A 187 16.15 1.02 -14.44
N LYS A 188 16.25 -0.31 -14.34
CA LYS A 188 15.23 -1.24 -14.85
C LYS A 188 13.90 -1.06 -14.12
N PHE A 189 13.91 -0.89 -12.78
CA PHE A 189 12.72 -0.57 -12.01
C PHE A 189 12.06 0.73 -12.47
N ARG A 190 12.86 1.78 -12.72
CA ARG A 190 12.36 3.05 -13.22
C ARG A 190 11.70 2.89 -14.59
N LYS A 191 12.36 2.19 -15.52
CA LYS A 191 11.78 1.89 -16.84
C LYS A 191 10.48 1.10 -16.75
N ALA A 192 10.39 0.14 -15.84
CA ALA A 192 9.16 -0.59 -15.61
C ALA A 192 8.04 0.34 -15.14
N LEU A 193 8.29 1.22 -14.17
CA LEU A 193 7.30 2.20 -13.68
C LEU A 193 6.85 3.19 -14.77
N GLU A 194 7.74 3.56 -15.69
CA GLU A 194 7.42 4.46 -16.82
C GLU A 194 6.55 3.78 -17.88
N ASN A 195 6.70 2.47 -18.09
CA ASN A 195 6.05 1.74 -19.17
C ASN A 195 4.85 0.90 -18.75
N GLU A 196 4.70 0.61 -17.47
CA GLU A 196 3.69 -0.31 -16.94
C GLU A 196 2.81 0.41 -15.90
N PRO A 197 1.73 1.08 -16.34
CA PRO A 197 0.82 1.80 -15.44
C PRO A 197 0.17 0.89 -14.39
N ASP A 198 0.06 -0.41 -14.66
CA ASP A 198 -0.48 -1.40 -13.74
C ASP A 198 0.37 -1.56 -12.45
N LEU A 199 1.64 -1.11 -12.48
CA LEU A 199 2.45 -1.04 -11.27
C LEU A 199 1.89 -0.04 -10.24
N MET A 200 1.08 0.91 -10.67
CA MET A 200 0.47 1.91 -9.79
C MET A 200 -0.91 1.48 -9.25
N ILE A 201 -1.53 0.43 -9.81
CA ILE A 201 -2.82 -0.08 -9.33
C ILE A 201 -2.69 -0.52 -7.86
N GLY A 202 -3.65 -0.10 -7.03
CA GLY A 202 -3.70 -0.44 -5.61
C GLY A 202 -2.62 0.24 -4.76
N THR A 203 -2.05 1.35 -5.25
CA THR A 203 -1.15 2.20 -4.48
C THR A 203 -1.81 3.55 -4.16
N TRP A 204 -1.26 4.28 -3.18
CA TRP A 204 -1.68 5.63 -2.82
C TRP A 204 -0.75 6.72 -3.39
N ALA A 205 0.17 6.34 -4.27
CA ALA A 205 1.10 7.26 -4.88
C ALA A 205 0.44 7.92 -6.09
N ASP A 206 0.05 9.18 -5.95
CA ASP A 206 -0.41 10.01 -7.05
C ASP A 206 0.74 10.83 -7.67
N GLU A 207 0.43 11.55 -8.76
CA GLU A 207 1.43 12.32 -9.50
C GLU A 207 2.07 13.44 -8.66
N ALA A 208 1.32 14.08 -7.75
CA ALA A 208 1.87 15.12 -6.88
C ALA A 208 2.90 14.55 -5.91
N LEU A 209 2.58 13.41 -5.27
CA LEU A 209 3.47 12.70 -4.37
C LEU A 209 4.74 12.22 -5.10
N LEU A 210 4.58 11.58 -6.25
CA LEU A 210 5.70 11.08 -7.05
C LEU A 210 6.59 12.22 -7.56
N THR A 211 6.01 13.36 -7.91
CA THR A 211 6.75 14.54 -8.36
C THR A 211 7.58 15.12 -7.21
N PHE A 212 6.98 15.27 -6.02
CA PHE A 212 7.72 15.71 -4.83
C PHE A 212 8.92 14.80 -4.55
N VAL A 213 8.70 13.49 -4.51
CA VAL A 213 9.76 12.51 -4.22
C VAL A 213 10.86 12.54 -5.30
N ARG A 214 10.51 12.59 -6.60
CA ARG A 214 11.49 12.69 -7.70
C ARG A 214 12.36 13.94 -7.58
N GLN A 215 11.75 15.10 -7.28
CA GLN A 215 12.49 16.34 -7.08
C GLN A 215 13.40 16.29 -5.86
N ALA A 216 12.93 15.78 -4.74
CA ALA A 216 13.71 15.63 -3.53
C ALA A 216 14.90 14.65 -3.73
N MET A 217 14.69 13.52 -4.42
CA MET A 217 15.74 12.56 -4.76
C MET A 217 16.84 13.17 -5.63
N SER A 218 16.49 14.01 -6.61
CA SER A 218 17.47 14.64 -7.51
C SER A 218 18.50 15.47 -6.74
N ARG A 219 18.10 16.03 -5.61
CA ARG A 219 19.01 16.80 -4.71
C ARG A 219 19.87 15.88 -3.86
N VAL A 220 19.31 14.81 -3.31
CA VAL A 220 20.06 13.85 -2.48
C VAL A 220 21.16 13.16 -3.28
N VAL A 221 20.90 12.80 -4.55
CA VAL A 221 21.88 12.14 -5.43
C VAL A 221 22.99 13.10 -5.89
N GLN A 222 22.71 14.40 -5.99
CA GLN A 222 23.75 15.41 -6.35
C GLN A 222 24.70 15.75 -5.20
N LEU A 223 24.35 15.43 -3.95
CA LEU A 223 25.13 15.73 -2.75
C LEU A 223 26.05 14.57 -2.30
N ASN A 224 25.96 13.41 -2.96
CA ASN A 224 26.80 12.22 -2.75
C ASN A 224 27.68 11.95 -3.96
#